data_684d3e864c3baf33570dc0b5ed9b08ee
#
_entry.id   684d3e864c3baf33570dc0b5ed9b08ee
#
_cell.length_a   1.000
_cell.length_b   1.000
_cell.length_c   1.000
_cell.angle_alpha   90.00
_cell.angle_beta   90.00
_cell.angle_gamma   90.00
#
_symmetry.space_group_name_H-M   'P 1'
#
loop_
_entity.id
_entity.type
_entity.pdbx_description
1 polymer ?
#
loop_
_entity_poly.entity_id
_entity_poly.type
_entity_poly.pdbx_seq_one_letter_code
_entity_poly.pdbx_strand_id
1 'polypeptide(L)'
;MKLQNVRKAIKNTNNITLDIMTKWENVCKNTISPEEDFDYIPVTEKNIVSGLYVKDKSEYKKVTLNDDYFIDKKDDLIVVLERMYELYNLNQITFLIVGDPNNPIGVINHSDLNSLPFLHLMWDVFYNFEIKLTNSIKDRYDNKYIEKKLNKDGRKAYNEDKNNSQELAPIFYLSLHMKIMLYNSLPEINKIHANANFRNNMAHPRTKARIITNKSEIPKLYMTLIEIDNFLSP
;
A
#
# COMPACT_ATOMS: atom_id res chain seq x y z
N MET A 1 -16.19 10.66 0.71
CA MET A 1 -15.11 10.05 1.53
C MET A 1 -14.67 8.78 0.81
N LYS A 2 -13.45 8.79 0.27
CA LYS A 2 -12.92 7.66 -0.50
C LYS A 2 -12.48 6.52 0.45
N LEU A 3 -12.44 5.29 -0.06
CA LEU A 3 -11.91 4.11 0.64
C LEU A 3 -12.62 3.73 1.97
N GLN A 4 -13.95 3.88 2.03
CA GLN A 4 -14.73 3.56 3.23
C GLN A 4 -14.74 2.06 3.58
N ASN A 5 -14.78 1.20 2.58
CA ASN A 5 -14.85 -0.25 2.77
C ASN A 5 -13.46 -0.81 3.11
N VAL A 6 -12.40 -0.24 2.51
CA VAL A 6 -11.01 -0.52 2.91
C VAL A 6 -10.80 -0.12 4.37
N ARG A 7 -11.26 1.07 4.81
CA ARG A 7 -11.20 1.48 6.23
C ARG A 7 -11.92 0.52 7.17
N LYS A 8 -13.08 0.00 6.78
CA LYS A 8 -13.80 -1.02 7.58
C LYS A 8 -13.08 -2.37 7.64
N ALA A 9 -12.34 -2.72 6.57
CA ALA A 9 -11.57 -3.95 6.52
C ALA A 9 -10.34 -3.90 7.45
N ILE A 10 -9.83 -2.71 7.75
CA ILE A 10 -8.69 -2.50 8.64
C ILE A 10 -9.19 -2.42 10.10
N LYS A 11 -8.97 -3.46 10.88
CA LYS A 11 -9.55 -3.61 12.23
C LYS A 11 -8.93 -2.70 13.31
N ASN A 12 -7.73 -2.13 13.10
CA ASN A 12 -7.04 -1.31 14.11
C ASN A 12 -6.21 -0.21 13.43
N THR A 13 -6.79 0.96 13.27
CA THR A 13 -6.13 2.12 12.66
C THR A 13 -5.63 3.17 13.65
N ASN A 14 -5.88 2.97 14.95
CA ASN A 14 -5.53 3.96 15.96
C ASN A 14 -4.01 4.12 16.05
N ASN A 15 -3.53 5.31 15.73
CA ASN A 15 -2.13 5.74 15.83
C ASN A 15 -1.14 5.14 14.81
N ILE A 16 -1.60 4.55 13.69
CA ILE A 16 -0.69 4.01 12.68
C ILE A 16 0.29 5.06 12.16
N THR A 17 -0.14 6.33 12.05
CA THR A 17 0.71 7.45 11.67
C THR A 17 1.91 7.58 12.62
N LEU A 18 1.70 7.40 13.93
CA LEU A 18 2.77 7.41 14.93
C LEU A 18 3.68 6.17 14.82
N ASP A 19 3.11 5.02 14.46
CA ASP A 19 3.85 3.75 14.39
C ASP A 19 4.78 3.68 13.18
N ILE A 20 4.43 4.38 12.06
CA ILE A 20 5.22 4.37 10.83
C ILE A 20 6.13 5.59 10.68
N MET A 21 5.91 6.70 11.38
CA MET A 21 6.69 7.92 11.20
C MET A 21 8.12 7.80 11.73
N THR A 22 9.04 8.50 11.07
CA THR A 22 10.34 8.82 11.63
C THR A 22 10.20 10.01 12.58
N LYS A 23 10.62 9.86 13.85
CA LYS A 23 10.50 10.94 14.84
C LYS A 23 11.30 12.17 14.43
N TRP A 24 10.76 13.36 14.72
CA TRP A 24 11.38 14.63 14.33
C TRP A 24 12.81 14.82 14.86
N GLU A 25 13.12 14.30 16.02
CA GLU A 25 14.47 14.33 16.60
C GLU A 25 15.52 13.60 15.75
N ASN A 26 15.08 12.62 14.94
CA ASN A 26 15.94 11.84 14.06
C ASN A 26 15.99 12.40 12.62
N VAL A 27 15.28 13.51 12.36
CA VAL A 27 15.27 14.16 11.05
C VAL A 27 16.47 15.11 10.97
N CYS A 28 17.19 15.06 9.84
CA CYS A 28 18.27 16.00 9.60
C CYS A 28 17.75 17.44 9.58
N LYS A 29 18.18 18.22 10.58
CA LYS A 29 17.84 19.63 10.71
C LYS A 29 18.99 20.47 10.16
N ASN A 30 18.75 21.25 9.13
CA ASN A 30 19.59 22.36 8.70
C ASN A 30 20.95 22.09 8.05
N THR A 31 21.43 20.87 7.94
CA THR A 31 22.72 20.60 7.30
C THR A 31 22.59 19.51 6.26
N ILE A 32 22.72 19.88 5.01
CA ILE A 32 22.94 18.92 3.93
C ILE A 32 24.38 18.44 4.10
N SER A 33 24.57 17.24 4.67
CA SER A 33 25.87 16.60 4.60
C SER A 33 26.07 16.09 3.16
N PRO A 34 27.18 16.39 2.49
CA PRO A 34 27.46 15.85 1.15
C PRO A 34 27.55 14.32 1.12
N GLU A 35 27.71 13.69 2.28
CA GLU A 35 27.85 12.23 2.44
C GLU A 35 26.51 11.52 2.63
N GLU A 36 25.43 12.25 2.92
CA GLU A 36 24.11 11.70 3.19
C GLU A 36 23.17 11.96 2.01
N ASP A 37 22.65 10.89 1.44
CA ASP A 37 21.84 10.88 0.24
C ASP A 37 20.35 10.79 0.59
N PHE A 38 19.75 11.93 0.99
CA PHE A 38 18.31 12.00 1.31
C PHE A 38 17.51 12.51 0.14
N ASP A 39 16.36 11.88 -0.14
CA ASP A 39 15.41 12.39 -1.14
C ASP A 39 14.75 13.70 -0.70
N TYR A 40 14.57 13.90 0.61
CA TYR A 40 13.84 15.02 1.21
C TYR A 40 14.54 15.53 2.47
N ILE A 41 14.73 16.85 2.57
CA ILE A 41 15.31 17.50 3.76
C ILE A 41 14.42 18.68 4.18
N PRO A 42 13.74 18.61 5.33
CA PRO A 42 12.94 19.74 5.83
C PRO A 42 13.82 20.96 6.17
N VAL A 43 13.29 22.14 5.86
CA VAL A 43 13.94 23.40 6.16
C VAL A 43 13.19 24.07 7.30
N THR A 44 13.94 24.45 8.37
CA THR A 44 13.37 25.19 9.49
C THR A 44 13.96 26.60 9.55
N GLU A 45 13.08 27.58 9.72
CA GLU A 45 13.45 28.98 9.98
C GLU A 45 12.83 29.40 11.31
N LYS A 46 13.63 29.83 12.27
CA LYS A 46 13.16 30.19 13.63
C LYS A 46 12.32 29.09 14.30
N ASN A 47 12.71 27.84 14.14
CA ASN A 47 12.01 26.63 14.61
C ASN A 47 10.66 26.35 13.93
N ILE A 48 10.31 27.06 12.87
CA ILE A 48 9.13 26.79 12.05
C ILE A 48 9.56 26.06 10.79
N VAL A 49 8.86 25.00 10.43
CA VAL A 49 9.12 24.29 9.16
C VAL A 49 8.56 25.12 8.02
N SER A 50 9.45 25.71 7.22
CA SER A 50 9.09 26.67 6.16
C SER A 50 9.25 26.14 4.75
N GLY A 51 9.97 25.02 4.58
CA GLY A 51 10.27 24.48 3.26
C GLY A 51 10.76 23.05 3.29
N LEU A 52 10.99 22.53 2.10
CA LEU A 52 11.52 21.19 1.85
C LEU A 52 12.55 21.28 0.73
N TYR A 53 13.75 20.79 0.95
CA TYR A 53 14.65 20.48 -0.14
C TYR A 53 14.31 19.10 -0.70
N VAL A 54 14.05 19.04 -2.00
CA VAL A 54 13.74 17.82 -2.73
C VAL A 54 14.91 17.52 -3.65
N LYS A 55 15.44 16.31 -3.59
CA LYS A 55 16.51 15.86 -4.47
C LYS A 55 15.95 15.63 -5.88
N ASP A 56 16.56 16.31 -6.86
CA ASP A 56 16.32 16.09 -8.29
C ASP A 56 17.66 15.75 -8.96
N LYS A 57 17.87 14.45 -9.20
CA LYS A 57 19.15 13.88 -9.66
C LYS A 57 20.29 14.15 -8.67
N SER A 58 21.18 15.10 -8.96
CA SER A 58 22.32 15.48 -8.10
C SER A 58 22.11 16.83 -7.39
N GLU A 59 20.99 17.49 -7.58
CA GLU A 59 20.74 18.83 -7.05
C GLU A 59 19.52 18.83 -6.11
N TYR A 60 19.52 19.78 -5.17
CA TYR A 60 18.38 20.00 -4.29
C TYR A 60 17.63 21.25 -4.70
N LYS A 61 16.31 21.11 -4.87
CA LYS A 61 15.40 22.23 -5.15
C LYS A 61 14.58 22.54 -3.90
N LYS A 62 14.53 23.81 -3.48
CA LYS A 62 13.68 24.24 -2.36
C LYS A 62 12.23 24.32 -2.84
N VAL A 63 11.33 23.65 -2.12
CA VAL A 63 9.88 23.72 -2.30
C VAL A 63 9.29 24.41 -1.08
N THR A 64 8.39 25.36 -1.31
CA THR A 64 7.61 25.99 -0.25
C THR A 64 6.48 25.05 0.18
N LEU A 65 6.32 24.86 1.47
CA LEU A 65 5.26 24.01 2.01
C LEU A 65 3.96 24.79 2.15
N ASN A 66 2.86 24.09 1.91
CA ASN A 66 1.50 24.49 2.24
C ASN A 66 0.87 23.42 3.16
N ASP A 67 -0.39 23.59 3.53
CA ASP A 67 -1.10 22.68 4.44
C ASP A 67 -1.18 21.23 3.93
N ASP A 68 -1.01 21.01 2.61
CA ASP A 68 -1.07 19.68 2.02
C ASP A 68 0.10 18.77 2.44
N TYR A 69 1.19 19.35 2.90
CA TYR A 69 2.35 18.59 3.39
C TYR A 69 2.24 18.17 4.85
N PHE A 70 1.22 18.65 5.57
CA PHE A 70 1.03 18.37 6.99
C PHE A 70 -0.15 17.42 7.21
N ILE A 71 0.04 16.50 8.15
CA ILE A 71 -0.99 15.57 8.61
C ILE A 71 -1.05 15.57 10.14
N ASP A 72 -2.23 15.31 10.69
CA ASP A 72 -2.39 15.14 12.13
C ASP A 72 -1.89 13.73 12.55
N LYS A 73 -1.34 13.63 13.76
CA LYS A 73 -0.94 12.35 14.36
C LYS A 73 -2.09 11.35 14.51
N LYS A 74 -3.34 11.82 14.44
CA LYS A 74 -4.55 10.99 14.51
C LYS A 74 -5.06 10.58 13.14
N ASP A 75 -4.48 11.09 12.06
CA ASP A 75 -4.87 10.71 10.73
C ASP A 75 -4.61 9.21 10.52
N ASP A 76 -5.57 8.55 9.89
CA ASP A 76 -5.43 7.14 9.56
C ASP A 76 -4.54 6.95 8.32
N LEU A 77 -4.14 5.70 8.11
CA LEU A 77 -3.30 5.33 6.98
C LEU A 77 -3.86 5.76 5.62
N ILE A 78 -5.17 5.75 5.47
CA ILE A 78 -5.82 6.11 4.20
C ILE A 78 -5.61 7.60 3.91
N VAL A 79 -5.67 8.45 4.94
CA VAL A 79 -5.35 9.88 4.81
C VAL A 79 -3.88 10.06 4.39
N VAL A 80 -2.96 9.32 5.02
CA VAL A 80 -1.54 9.34 4.65
C VAL A 80 -1.34 8.99 3.18
N LEU A 81 -1.93 7.88 2.72
CA LEU A 81 -1.81 7.44 1.33
C LEU A 81 -2.49 8.39 0.34
N GLU A 82 -3.67 8.90 0.68
CA GLU A 82 -4.40 9.86 -0.16
C GLU A 82 -3.57 11.14 -0.33
N ARG A 83 -3.02 11.67 0.75
CA ARG A 83 -2.19 12.87 0.73
C ARG A 83 -0.88 12.65 -0.05
N MET A 84 -0.20 11.51 0.14
CA MET A 84 0.98 11.15 -0.65
C MET A 84 0.65 11.01 -2.14
N TYR A 85 -0.50 10.44 -2.49
CA TYR A 85 -0.97 10.31 -3.86
C TYR A 85 -1.20 11.70 -4.51
N GLU A 86 -1.84 12.62 -3.79
CA GLU A 86 -2.09 13.97 -4.26
C GLU A 86 -0.79 14.74 -4.50
N LEU A 87 0.14 14.73 -3.53
CA LEU A 87 1.45 15.39 -3.65
C LEU A 87 2.31 14.77 -4.75
N TYR A 88 2.24 13.44 -4.93
CA TYR A 88 2.96 12.79 -6.02
C TYR A 88 2.45 13.24 -7.40
N ASN A 89 1.14 13.32 -7.58
CA ASN A 89 0.57 13.75 -8.86
C ASN A 89 0.86 15.23 -9.16
N LEU A 90 0.96 16.08 -8.15
CA LEU A 90 1.26 17.49 -8.32
C LEU A 90 2.76 17.75 -8.56
N ASN A 91 3.61 17.17 -7.74
CA ASN A 91 5.03 17.55 -7.63
C ASN A 91 5.99 16.36 -7.59
N GLN A 92 5.50 15.12 -7.72
CA GLN A 92 6.25 13.87 -7.54
C GLN A 92 6.91 13.73 -6.16
N ILE A 93 6.30 14.32 -5.14
CA ILE A 93 6.72 14.29 -3.75
C ILE A 93 5.89 13.26 -3.00
N THR A 94 6.55 12.46 -2.15
CA THR A 94 5.93 11.46 -1.28
C THR A 94 6.42 11.63 0.15
N PHE A 95 6.39 12.86 0.62
CA PHE A 95 6.89 13.26 1.94
C PHE A 95 5.81 14.06 2.67
N LEU A 96 5.54 13.68 3.92
CA LEU A 96 4.58 14.32 4.79
C LEU A 96 5.23 14.66 6.12
N ILE A 97 4.79 15.74 6.72
CA ILE A 97 5.19 16.16 8.06
C ILE A 97 4.03 15.86 9.00
N VAL A 98 4.29 15.14 10.08
CA VAL A 98 3.31 14.84 11.12
C VAL A 98 3.35 15.96 12.16
N GLY A 99 2.21 16.58 12.42
CA GLY A 99 2.09 17.76 13.27
C GLY A 99 1.81 19.03 12.46
N ASP A 100 2.12 20.17 13.02
CA ASP A 100 1.98 21.48 12.38
C ASP A 100 3.34 22.17 12.16
N PRO A 101 3.41 23.25 11.37
CA PRO A 101 4.68 23.92 11.06
C PRO A 101 5.48 24.37 12.29
N ASN A 102 4.80 24.72 13.39
CA ASN A 102 5.42 25.22 14.62
C ASN A 102 5.81 24.07 15.58
N ASN A 103 5.17 22.92 15.43
CA ASN A 103 5.35 21.76 16.31
C ASN A 103 5.36 20.45 15.52
N PRO A 104 6.34 20.22 14.63
CA PRO A 104 6.48 18.98 13.92
C PRO A 104 6.91 17.88 14.89
N ILE A 105 6.25 16.72 14.84
CA ILE A 105 6.57 15.56 15.69
C ILE A 105 7.26 14.43 14.92
N GLY A 106 7.16 14.42 13.60
CA GLY A 106 7.83 13.44 12.76
C GLY A 106 7.61 13.69 11.28
N VAL A 107 8.10 12.75 10.48
CA VAL A 107 7.93 12.72 9.03
C VAL A 107 7.56 11.32 8.57
N ILE A 108 6.86 11.24 7.45
CA ILE A 108 6.57 9.99 6.75
C ILE A 108 6.96 10.17 5.29
N ASN A 109 7.70 9.22 4.75
CA ASN A 109 8.00 9.15 3.32
C ASN A 109 7.59 7.78 2.76
N HIS A 110 7.73 7.58 1.46
CA HIS A 110 7.30 6.33 0.83
C HIS A 110 8.04 5.08 1.35
N SER A 111 9.26 5.20 1.87
CA SER A 111 9.99 4.05 2.43
C SER A 111 9.43 3.57 3.76
N ASP A 112 8.79 4.47 4.53
CA ASP A 112 8.16 4.15 5.82
C ASP A 112 6.91 3.27 5.63
N LEU A 113 6.33 3.27 4.42
CA LEU A 113 5.26 2.35 4.01
C LEU A 113 5.72 0.89 3.83
N ASN A 114 6.98 0.58 4.11
CA ASN A 114 7.47 -0.80 4.22
C ASN A 114 7.63 -1.26 5.68
N SER A 115 7.20 -0.45 6.64
CA SER A 115 7.21 -0.83 8.06
C SER A 115 6.24 -1.97 8.36
N LEU A 116 6.54 -2.76 9.39
CA LEU A 116 5.67 -3.89 9.77
C LEU A 116 4.22 -3.46 10.06
N PRO A 117 3.95 -2.37 10.79
CA PRO A 117 2.57 -1.93 11.03
C PRO A 117 1.80 -1.69 9.72
N PHE A 118 2.43 -1.01 8.75
CA PHE A 118 1.82 -0.79 7.45
C PHE A 118 1.57 -2.10 6.69
N LEU A 119 2.56 -2.99 6.66
CA LEU A 119 2.43 -4.27 5.97
C LEU A 119 1.29 -5.12 6.54
N HIS A 120 1.11 -5.14 7.87
CA HIS A 120 0.02 -5.85 8.51
C HIS A 120 -1.35 -5.30 8.08
N LEU A 121 -1.51 -3.97 8.04
CA LEU A 121 -2.76 -3.36 7.60
C LEU A 121 -3.07 -3.67 6.13
N MET A 122 -2.07 -3.59 5.26
CA MET A 122 -2.24 -3.96 3.85
C MET A 122 -2.58 -5.44 3.69
N TRP A 123 -1.99 -6.30 4.52
CA TRP A 123 -2.34 -7.72 4.54
C TRP A 123 -3.82 -7.93 4.83
N ASP A 124 -4.37 -7.27 5.84
CA ASP A 124 -5.79 -7.38 6.18
C ASP A 124 -6.69 -6.92 5.04
N VAL A 125 -6.34 -5.84 4.35
CA VAL A 125 -7.09 -5.34 3.18
C VAL A 125 -7.11 -6.38 2.06
N PHE A 126 -5.93 -6.88 1.66
CA PHE A 126 -5.82 -7.86 0.58
C PHE A 126 -6.45 -9.21 0.96
N TYR A 127 -6.36 -9.61 2.22
CA TYR A 127 -6.98 -10.84 2.70
C TYR A 127 -8.51 -10.79 2.61
N ASN A 128 -9.12 -9.70 3.10
CA ASN A 128 -10.57 -9.52 3.00
C ASN A 128 -11.04 -9.44 1.54
N PHE A 129 -10.28 -8.76 0.70
CA PHE A 129 -10.53 -8.72 -0.75
C PHE A 129 -10.48 -10.13 -1.36
N GLU A 130 -9.43 -10.89 -1.06
CA GLU A 130 -9.24 -12.25 -1.59
C GLU A 130 -10.34 -13.21 -1.13
N ILE A 131 -10.83 -13.11 0.12
CA ILE A 131 -11.97 -13.87 0.62
C ILE A 131 -13.24 -13.59 -0.19
N LYS A 132 -13.61 -12.30 -0.32
CA LYS A 132 -14.82 -11.91 -1.06
C LYS A 132 -14.73 -12.35 -2.52
N LEU A 133 -13.58 -12.17 -3.15
CA LEU A 133 -13.31 -12.60 -4.52
C LEU A 133 -13.44 -14.12 -4.67
N THR A 134 -12.87 -14.89 -3.74
CA THR A 134 -12.96 -16.36 -3.71
C THR A 134 -14.42 -16.82 -3.62
N ASN A 135 -15.22 -16.22 -2.75
CA ASN A 135 -16.62 -16.56 -2.59
C ASN A 135 -17.40 -16.22 -3.88
N SER A 136 -17.20 -15.04 -4.45
CA SER A 136 -17.86 -14.65 -5.71
C SER A 136 -17.55 -15.58 -6.89
N ILE A 137 -16.35 -16.16 -6.93
CA ILE A 137 -15.98 -17.15 -7.94
C ILE A 137 -16.64 -18.50 -7.66
N LYS A 138 -16.66 -18.96 -6.40
CA LYS A 138 -17.31 -20.22 -6.00
C LYS A 138 -18.80 -20.25 -6.31
N ASP A 139 -19.47 -19.11 -6.17
CA ASP A 139 -20.91 -18.99 -6.46
C ASP A 139 -21.22 -19.12 -7.96
N ARG A 140 -20.23 -18.99 -8.84
CA ARG A 140 -20.40 -18.94 -10.29
C ARG A 140 -19.76 -20.10 -11.05
N TYR A 141 -18.76 -20.75 -10.48
CA TYR A 141 -17.99 -21.81 -11.14
C TYR A 141 -17.90 -23.07 -10.28
N ASP A 142 -18.09 -24.23 -10.90
CA ASP A 142 -17.85 -25.52 -10.24
C ASP A 142 -16.36 -25.83 -10.10
N ASN A 143 -16.05 -26.76 -9.19
CA ASN A 143 -14.67 -27.15 -8.91
C ASN A 143 -13.94 -27.74 -10.14
N LYS A 144 -14.64 -28.44 -11.04
CA LYS A 144 -14.03 -29.03 -12.26
C LYS A 144 -13.58 -27.93 -13.22
N TYR A 145 -14.36 -26.85 -13.33
CA TYR A 145 -13.98 -25.70 -14.15
C TYR A 145 -12.77 -24.98 -13.54
N ILE A 146 -12.77 -24.74 -12.23
CA ILE A 146 -11.69 -24.07 -11.52
C ILE A 146 -10.39 -24.91 -11.60
N GLU A 147 -10.48 -26.21 -11.43
CA GLU A 147 -9.33 -27.13 -11.54
C GLU A 147 -8.63 -27.03 -12.90
N LYS A 148 -9.40 -26.90 -14.00
CA LYS A 148 -8.83 -26.71 -15.35
C LYS A 148 -8.03 -25.40 -15.50
N LYS A 149 -8.30 -24.41 -14.64
CA LYS A 149 -7.64 -23.09 -14.65
C LYS A 149 -6.39 -23.03 -13.77
N LEU A 150 -6.08 -24.09 -13.01
CA LEU A 150 -4.85 -24.13 -12.22
C LEU A 150 -3.62 -24.01 -13.15
N ASN A 151 -2.72 -23.09 -12.79
CA ASN A 151 -1.39 -23.02 -13.42
C ASN A 151 -0.53 -24.22 -12.99
N LYS A 152 0.68 -24.32 -13.52
CA LYS A 152 1.60 -25.46 -13.26
C LYS A 152 1.85 -25.66 -11.76
N ASP A 153 2.13 -24.58 -11.03
CA ASP A 153 2.48 -24.67 -9.60
C ASP A 153 1.25 -24.98 -8.73
N GLY A 154 0.12 -24.32 -8.99
CA GLY A 154 -1.15 -24.62 -8.32
C GLY A 154 -1.64 -26.04 -8.58
N ARG A 155 -1.47 -26.56 -9.81
CA ARG A 155 -1.81 -27.96 -10.14
C ARG A 155 -0.91 -28.95 -9.44
N LYS A 156 0.40 -28.63 -9.34
CA LYS A 156 1.34 -29.48 -8.61
C LYS A 156 0.94 -29.58 -7.14
N ALA A 157 0.75 -28.44 -6.47
CA ALA A 157 0.33 -28.39 -5.06
C ALA A 157 -1.02 -29.11 -4.84
N TYR A 158 -2.02 -28.86 -5.70
CA TYR A 158 -3.32 -29.55 -5.63
C TYR A 158 -3.20 -31.06 -5.73
N ASN A 159 -2.39 -31.58 -6.66
CA ASN A 159 -2.21 -33.02 -6.82
C ASN A 159 -1.42 -33.64 -5.65
N GLU A 160 -0.44 -32.96 -5.09
CA GLU A 160 0.30 -33.36 -3.90
C GLU A 160 -0.64 -33.49 -2.69
N ASP A 161 -1.47 -32.49 -2.43
CA ASP A 161 -2.42 -32.50 -1.32
C ASP A 161 -3.51 -33.56 -1.53
N LYS A 162 -3.98 -33.77 -2.77
CA LYS A 162 -4.95 -34.81 -3.13
C LYS A 162 -4.40 -36.20 -2.85
N ASN A 163 -3.14 -36.44 -3.21
CA ASN A 163 -2.48 -37.72 -2.94
C ASN A 163 -2.30 -37.99 -1.43
N ASN A 164 -2.20 -36.94 -0.62
CA ASN A 164 -2.07 -37.02 0.82
C ASN A 164 -3.44 -36.91 1.56
N SER A 165 -4.56 -36.96 0.84
CA SER A 165 -5.93 -36.80 1.37
C SER A 165 -6.10 -35.51 2.18
N GLN A 166 -5.41 -34.43 1.76
CA GLN A 166 -5.43 -33.11 2.40
C GLN A 166 -5.88 -32.01 1.43
N GLU A 167 -6.47 -32.39 0.28
CA GLU A 167 -6.86 -31.44 -0.73
C GLU A 167 -7.92 -30.45 -0.22
N LEU A 168 -7.69 -29.17 -0.50
CA LEU A 168 -8.67 -28.12 -0.42
C LEU A 168 -9.41 -27.98 -1.76
N ALA A 169 -10.50 -27.21 -1.79
CA ALA A 169 -11.17 -26.91 -3.05
C ALA A 169 -10.18 -26.22 -4.03
N PRO A 170 -10.22 -26.50 -5.34
CA PRO A 170 -9.25 -26.03 -6.34
C PRO A 170 -9.01 -24.50 -6.32
N ILE A 171 -10.01 -23.73 -5.92
CA ILE A 171 -9.92 -22.25 -5.81
C ILE A 171 -8.79 -21.77 -4.89
N PHE A 172 -8.43 -22.55 -3.87
CA PHE A 172 -7.39 -22.18 -2.90
C PHE A 172 -5.97 -22.34 -3.46
N TYR A 173 -5.82 -23.04 -4.58
CA TYR A 173 -4.56 -23.18 -5.31
C TYR A 173 -4.37 -22.17 -6.45
N LEU A 174 -5.34 -21.27 -6.65
CA LEU A 174 -5.22 -20.14 -7.56
C LEU A 174 -4.50 -18.97 -6.87
N SER A 175 -3.53 -18.37 -7.57
CA SER A 175 -2.97 -17.09 -7.14
C SER A 175 -4.03 -15.98 -7.19
N LEU A 176 -3.82 -14.89 -6.44
CA LEU A 176 -4.73 -13.73 -6.49
C LEU A 176 -4.91 -13.19 -7.92
N HIS A 177 -3.83 -13.14 -8.71
CA HIS A 177 -3.91 -12.75 -10.11
C HIS A 177 -4.87 -13.63 -10.92
N MET A 178 -4.76 -14.96 -10.77
CA MET A 178 -5.64 -15.90 -11.45
C MET A 178 -7.10 -15.78 -10.99
N LYS A 179 -7.32 -15.52 -9.71
CA LYS A 179 -8.67 -15.25 -9.18
C LYS A 179 -9.27 -13.98 -9.81
N ILE A 180 -8.50 -12.89 -9.91
CA ILE A 180 -8.95 -11.65 -10.58
C ILE A 180 -9.28 -11.93 -12.06
N MET A 181 -8.42 -12.63 -12.79
CA MET A 181 -8.68 -13.00 -14.18
C MET A 181 -9.95 -13.84 -14.33
N LEU A 182 -10.13 -14.84 -13.47
CA LEU A 182 -11.29 -15.71 -13.50
C LEU A 182 -12.59 -14.94 -13.17
N TYR A 183 -12.55 -14.06 -12.17
CA TYR A 183 -13.66 -13.17 -11.85
C TYR A 183 -13.98 -12.27 -13.06
N ASN A 184 -12.99 -11.63 -13.65
CA ASN A 184 -13.17 -10.72 -14.79
C ASN A 184 -13.66 -11.41 -16.08
N SER A 185 -13.62 -12.75 -16.13
CA SER A 185 -14.19 -13.52 -17.23
C SER A 185 -15.69 -13.79 -17.07
N LEU A 186 -16.29 -13.45 -15.92
CA LEU A 186 -17.74 -13.51 -15.73
C LEU A 186 -18.45 -12.47 -16.62
N PRO A 187 -19.60 -12.80 -17.21
CA PRO A 187 -20.40 -11.82 -17.92
C PRO A 187 -21.04 -10.82 -16.95
N GLU A 188 -21.31 -9.62 -17.45
CA GLU A 188 -22.11 -8.59 -16.77
C GLU A 188 -21.60 -8.16 -15.39
N ILE A 189 -20.27 -8.14 -15.19
CA ILE A 189 -19.66 -7.65 -13.97
C ILE A 189 -18.78 -6.42 -14.22
N ASN A 190 -18.60 -5.61 -13.18
CA ASN A 190 -17.56 -4.58 -13.16
C ASN A 190 -16.19 -5.26 -13.01
N LYS A 191 -15.34 -5.09 -14.02
CA LYS A 191 -13.98 -5.66 -14.00
C LYS A 191 -13.13 -5.03 -12.91
N ILE A 192 -12.28 -5.85 -12.29
CA ILE A 192 -11.33 -5.43 -11.26
C ILE A 192 -9.95 -5.32 -11.89
N HIS A 193 -9.26 -4.21 -11.64
CA HIS A 193 -7.90 -3.95 -12.12
C HIS A 193 -6.88 -3.86 -10.97
N ALA A 194 -7.22 -4.42 -9.79
CA ALA A 194 -6.33 -4.42 -8.64
C ALA A 194 -5.00 -5.12 -8.95
N ASN A 195 -3.89 -4.50 -8.53
CA ASN A 195 -2.56 -5.04 -8.77
C ASN A 195 -2.19 -6.11 -7.73
N ALA A 196 -2.26 -7.37 -8.13
CA ALA A 196 -1.93 -8.52 -7.28
C ALA A 196 -0.45 -8.56 -6.82
N ASN A 197 0.45 -7.83 -7.48
CA ASN A 197 1.87 -7.84 -7.11
C ASN A 197 2.12 -7.27 -5.72
N PHE A 198 1.33 -6.29 -5.26
CA PHE A 198 1.47 -5.77 -3.90
C PHE A 198 1.26 -6.87 -2.85
N ARG A 199 0.22 -7.70 -3.00
CA ARG A 199 -0.02 -8.86 -2.13
C ARG A 199 1.11 -9.89 -2.22
N ASN A 200 1.58 -10.18 -3.42
CA ASN A 200 2.64 -11.16 -3.64
C ASN A 200 3.97 -10.69 -3.01
N ASN A 201 4.29 -9.40 -3.10
CA ASN A 201 5.48 -8.83 -2.49
C ASN A 201 5.45 -8.94 -0.95
N MET A 202 4.27 -8.84 -0.34
CA MET A 202 4.10 -9.07 1.10
C MET A 202 4.22 -10.54 1.49
N ALA A 203 3.64 -11.45 0.67
CA ALA A 203 3.57 -12.87 0.98
C ALA A 203 4.91 -13.61 0.78
N HIS A 204 5.77 -13.10 -0.10
CA HIS A 204 7.02 -13.74 -0.47
C HIS A 204 8.23 -12.82 -0.29
N PRO A 205 8.56 -12.44 0.95
CA PRO A 205 9.71 -11.57 1.23
C PRO A 205 11.01 -12.35 1.00
N ARG A 206 11.57 -12.28 -0.21
CA ARG A 206 12.84 -12.97 -0.51
C ARG A 206 14.05 -12.39 0.23
N THR A 207 13.98 -11.12 0.67
CA THR A 207 15.05 -10.48 1.47
C THR A 207 14.54 -9.44 2.46
N LYS A 208 13.55 -8.62 2.10
CA LYS A 208 12.77 -7.73 2.97
C LYS A 208 11.43 -7.52 2.29
N ALA A 209 10.33 -7.77 3.01
CA ALA A 209 9.01 -7.44 2.49
C ALA A 209 8.95 -5.95 2.15
N ARG A 210 8.85 -5.62 0.87
CA ARG A 210 8.70 -4.25 0.40
C ARG A 210 7.49 -4.18 -0.50
N ILE A 211 6.51 -3.41 -0.06
CA ILE A 211 5.32 -3.12 -0.87
C ILE A 211 5.61 -1.96 -1.83
N ILE A 212 6.44 -1.02 -1.37
CA ILE A 212 6.86 0.17 -2.10
C ILE A 212 8.38 0.13 -2.29
N THR A 213 8.85 -0.02 -3.52
CA THR A 213 10.27 -0.01 -3.86
C THR A 213 10.75 1.36 -4.33
N ASN A 214 9.83 2.17 -4.84
CA ASN A 214 10.09 3.55 -5.25
C ASN A 214 8.80 4.39 -5.17
N LYS A 215 8.96 5.71 -5.17
CA LYS A 215 7.85 6.67 -5.04
C LYS A 215 6.76 6.55 -6.11
N SER A 216 7.09 6.05 -7.32
CA SER A 216 6.11 5.89 -8.41
C SER A 216 5.11 4.75 -8.18
N GLU A 217 5.31 3.94 -7.13
CA GLU A 217 4.37 2.89 -6.76
C GLU A 217 3.23 3.39 -5.87
N ILE A 218 3.35 4.58 -5.27
CA ILE A 218 2.29 5.21 -4.45
C ILE A 218 0.98 5.35 -5.25
N PRO A 219 0.96 5.96 -6.45
CA PRO A 219 -0.26 6.04 -7.25
C PRO A 219 -0.84 4.66 -7.56
N LYS A 220 0.00 3.69 -7.88
CA LYS A 220 -0.45 2.32 -8.21
C LYS A 220 -1.09 1.64 -7.02
N LEU A 221 -0.50 1.78 -5.82
CA LEU A 221 -1.06 1.24 -4.59
C LEU A 221 -2.41 1.92 -4.28
N TYR A 222 -2.46 3.25 -4.31
CA TYR A 222 -3.68 4.00 -4.03
C TYR A 222 -4.83 3.63 -4.98
N MET A 223 -4.55 3.55 -6.30
CA MET A 223 -5.54 3.11 -7.28
C MET A 223 -5.98 1.66 -7.07
N THR A 224 -5.06 0.77 -6.68
CA THR A 224 -5.40 -0.60 -6.31
C THR A 224 -6.35 -0.65 -5.11
N LEU A 225 -6.13 0.21 -4.11
CA LEU A 225 -7.04 0.31 -2.96
C LEU A 225 -8.43 0.86 -3.34
N ILE A 226 -8.52 1.78 -4.29
CA ILE A 226 -9.81 2.25 -4.84
C ILE A 226 -10.56 1.10 -5.52
N GLU A 227 -9.89 0.29 -6.33
CA GLU A 227 -10.50 -0.90 -6.97
C GLU A 227 -10.99 -1.90 -5.92
N ILE A 228 -10.20 -2.16 -4.89
CA ILE A 228 -10.57 -3.03 -3.77
C ILE A 228 -11.78 -2.45 -3.02
N ASP A 229 -11.78 -1.14 -2.73
CA ASP A 229 -12.88 -0.48 -2.02
C ASP A 229 -14.21 -0.60 -2.78
N ASN A 230 -14.17 -0.35 -4.09
CA ASN A 230 -15.32 -0.50 -4.96
C ASN A 230 -15.85 -1.95 -4.97
N PHE A 231 -14.95 -2.92 -5.02
CA PHE A 231 -15.31 -4.34 -4.97
C PHE A 231 -15.85 -4.77 -3.60
N LEU A 232 -15.32 -4.21 -2.50
CA LEU A 232 -15.78 -4.49 -1.14
C LEU A 232 -17.12 -3.80 -0.82
N SER A 233 -17.61 -2.90 -1.67
CA SER A 233 -18.95 -2.29 -1.51
C SER A 233 -20.04 -3.36 -1.42
N PRO A 234 -21.09 -3.13 -0.63
CA PRO A 234 -22.23 -4.04 -0.50
C PRO A 234 -22.90 -4.32 -1.84
#